data_8cda8efc4a6a54596dc5bf5e87ae86f4
#
_entry.id   8cda8efc4a6a54596dc5bf5e87ae86f4
#
_cell.length_a   1.000
_cell.length_b   1.000
_cell.length_c   1.000
_cell.angle_alpha   90.00
_cell.angle_beta   90.00
_cell.angle_gamma   90.00
#
_symmetry.space_group_name_H-M   'P 1'
#
loop_
_entity.id
_entity.type
_entity.pdbx_description
1 polymer ?
#
loop_
_entity_poly.entity_id
_entity_poly.type
_entity_poly.pdbx_seq_one_letter_code
_entity_poly.pdbx_strand_id
1 'polypeptide(L)'
;VAGVGLLVRRNFDRIGPLTLIAALLAAAAGCYATAIRTQRRDAVRSIAGDYVLLLGALLLSAAVGYAEARFQLFGAGWSRHLLWLAALHALAAYTLDSRLVLSLALTAFAGWLGVEARLGNLWAPGQALLGLGWRALACAAAFVAAGALHRQLRSRRDFLDVFDHFAANFAC
;
A
#
# COMPACT_ATOMS: atom_id res chain seq x y z
N VAL A 1 -21.39 11.21 8.27
CA VAL A 1 -20.47 10.70 7.23
C VAL A 1 -21.07 10.91 5.83
N ALA A 2 -22.39 10.60 5.60
CA ALA A 2 -23.02 10.78 4.29
C ALA A 2 -23.02 12.22 3.77
N GLY A 3 -23.17 13.24 4.63
CA GLY A 3 -23.20 14.65 4.24
C GLY A 3 -21.88 15.16 3.64
N VAL A 4 -20.74 14.73 4.19
CA VAL A 4 -19.42 15.11 3.66
C VAL A 4 -19.20 14.51 2.28
N GLY A 5 -19.58 13.24 2.07
CA GLY A 5 -19.49 12.58 0.77
C GLY A 5 -20.35 13.28 -0.31
N LEU A 6 -21.54 13.74 0.04
CA LEU A 6 -22.44 14.49 -0.85
C LEU A 6 -21.88 15.89 -1.18
N LEU A 7 -21.31 16.59 -0.19
CA LEU A 7 -20.66 17.89 -0.40
C LEU A 7 -19.44 17.78 -1.31
N VAL A 8 -18.59 16.76 -1.07
CA VAL A 8 -17.44 16.48 -1.94
C VAL A 8 -17.90 16.17 -3.36
N ARG A 9 -18.88 15.28 -3.54
CA ARG A 9 -19.43 14.92 -4.85
C ARG A 9 -20.02 16.13 -5.60
N ARG A 10 -20.72 17.02 -4.90
CA ARG A 10 -21.36 18.21 -5.51
C ARG A 10 -20.35 19.28 -5.92
N ASN A 11 -19.21 19.36 -5.24
CA ASN A 11 -18.15 20.34 -5.55
C ASN A 11 -16.96 19.71 -6.30
N PHE A 12 -17.00 18.41 -6.58
CA PHE A 12 -15.89 17.67 -7.20
C PHE A 12 -15.52 18.25 -8.58
N ASP A 13 -16.53 18.69 -9.36
CA ASP A 13 -16.32 19.28 -10.68
C ASP A 13 -15.72 20.70 -10.61
N ARG A 14 -15.83 21.37 -9.45
CA ARG A 14 -15.25 22.70 -9.21
C ARG A 14 -13.84 22.64 -8.63
N ILE A 15 -13.50 21.55 -7.93
CA ILE A 15 -12.18 21.30 -7.39
C ILE A 15 -11.37 20.63 -8.50
N GLY A 16 -10.49 21.37 -9.15
CA GLY A 16 -9.63 20.79 -10.19
C GLY A 16 -8.86 19.56 -9.68
N PRO A 17 -8.60 18.57 -10.57
CA PRO A 17 -7.97 17.31 -10.16
C PRO A 17 -6.58 17.51 -9.51
N LEU A 18 -5.83 18.49 -9.95
CA LEU A 18 -4.53 18.82 -9.35
C LEU A 18 -4.68 19.36 -7.92
N THR A 19 -5.73 20.13 -7.63
CA THR A 19 -5.99 20.66 -6.29
C THR A 19 -6.31 19.51 -5.33
N LEU A 20 -7.08 18.52 -5.77
CA LEU A 20 -7.38 17.34 -4.94
C LEU A 20 -6.12 16.53 -4.65
N ILE A 21 -5.29 16.27 -5.66
CA ILE A 21 -4.03 15.57 -5.48
C ILE A 21 -3.12 16.34 -4.51
N ALA A 22 -2.99 17.64 -4.69
CA ALA A 22 -2.18 18.48 -3.81
C ALA A 22 -2.69 18.46 -2.36
N ALA A 23 -4.01 18.51 -2.16
CA ALA A 23 -4.61 18.41 -0.83
C ALA A 23 -4.35 17.06 -0.17
N LEU A 24 -4.50 15.94 -0.91
CA LEU A 24 -4.19 14.60 -0.42
C LEU A 24 -2.71 14.45 -0.06
N LEU A 25 -1.81 14.94 -0.90
CA LEU A 25 -0.36 14.91 -0.64
C LEU A 25 0.01 15.78 0.57
N ALA A 26 -0.58 16.97 0.69
CA ALA A 26 -0.35 17.84 1.85
C ALA A 26 -0.85 17.19 3.15
N ALA A 27 -2.03 16.57 3.13
CA ALA A 27 -2.56 15.83 4.27
C ALA A 27 -1.69 14.62 4.61
N ALA A 28 -1.23 13.85 3.62
CA ALA A 28 -0.30 12.75 3.81
C ALA A 28 1.01 13.24 4.46
N ALA A 29 1.60 14.31 3.93
CA ALA A 29 2.82 14.91 4.49
C ALA A 29 2.62 15.38 5.93
N GLY A 30 1.47 15.97 6.25
CA GLY A 30 1.08 16.35 7.61
C GLY A 30 1.03 15.14 8.56
N CYS A 31 0.43 14.02 8.12
CA CYS A 31 0.39 12.78 8.89
C CYS A 31 1.80 12.22 9.13
N TYR A 32 2.64 12.14 8.10
CA TYR A 32 4.03 11.69 8.26
C TYR A 32 4.83 12.60 9.19
N ALA A 33 4.69 13.94 9.05
CA ALA A 33 5.37 14.89 9.91
C ALA A 33 4.94 14.77 11.37
N THR A 34 3.64 14.56 11.63
CA THR A 34 3.14 14.34 13.01
C THR A 34 3.64 13.02 13.58
N ALA A 35 3.58 11.93 12.81
CA ALA A 35 4.09 10.63 13.25
C ALA A 35 5.59 10.69 13.59
N ILE A 36 6.41 11.33 12.75
CA ILE A 36 7.85 11.50 13.00
C ILE A 36 8.10 12.35 14.26
N ARG A 37 7.32 13.42 14.46
CA ARG A 37 7.47 14.29 15.64
C ARG A 37 7.08 13.57 16.93
N THR A 38 6.01 12.78 16.92
CA THR A 38 5.58 11.99 18.09
C THR A 38 6.61 10.91 18.41
N GLN A 39 7.11 10.17 17.43
CA GLN A 39 8.15 9.15 17.65
C GLN A 39 9.45 9.73 18.24
N ARG A 40 9.79 10.97 17.90
CA ARG A 40 10.99 11.63 18.46
C ARG A 40 10.79 12.14 19.89
N ARG A 41 9.54 12.38 20.30
CA ARG A 41 9.22 12.93 21.64
C ARG A 41 8.96 11.84 22.67
N ASP A 42 8.33 10.75 22.25
CA ASP A 42 7.89 9.69 23.14
C ASP A 42 8.91 8.55 23.13
N ALA A 43 9.46 8.23 24.31
CA ALA A 43 10.35 7.08 24.49
C ALA A 43 9.63 5.74 24.27
N VAL A 44 8.28 5.75 24.31
CA VAL A 44 7.41 4.59 24.09
C VAL A 44 6.59 4.85 22.83
N ARG A 45 6.63 3.88 21.91
CA ARG A 45 5.86 3.92 20.67
C ARG A 45 4.37 4.06 20.94
N SER A 46 3.75 5.12 20.43
CA SER A 46 2.33 5.39 20.57
C SER A 46 1.54 4.63 19.49
N ILE A 47 0.54 3.85 19.91
CA ILE A 47 -0.40 3.18 18.98
C ILE A 47 -1.10 4.23 18.10
N ALA A 48 -1.43 5.40 18.64
CA ALA A 48 -2.02 6.51 17.89
C ALA A 48 -1.08 7.00 16.77
N GLY A 49 0.23 7.06 17.02
CA GLY A 49 1.24 7.41 16.01
C GLY A 49 1.26 6.46 14.85
N ASP A 50 1.12 5.14 15.09
CA ASP A 50 1.04 4.13 14.03
C ASP A 50 -0.20 4.29 13.14
N TYR A 51 -1.36 4.62 13.73
CA TYR A 51 -2.57 4.88 12.95
C TYR A 51 -2.48 6.18 12.16
N VAL A 52 -1.86 7.23 12.70
CA VAL A 52 -1.60 8.47 11.95
C VAL A 52 -0.66 8.21 10.77
N LEU A 53 0.36 7.38 10.97
CA LEU A 53 1.26 6.97 9.90
C LEU A 53 0.55 6.16 8.82
N LEU A 54 -0.28 5.20 9.22
CA LEU A 54 -1.11 4.42 8.30
C LEU A 54 -2.05 5.32 7.50
N LEU A 55 -2.70 6.30 8.16
CA LEU A 55 -3.54 7.29 7.49
C LEU A 55 -2.75 8.06 6.43
N GLY A 56 -1.54 8.51 6.77
CA GLY A 56 -0.64 9.16 5.82
C GLY A 56 -0.32 8.30 4.59
N ALA A 57 -0.04 7.01 4.82
CA ALA A 57 0.22 6.04 3.76
C ALA A 57 -1.01 5.81 2.86
N LEU A 58 -2.20 5.72 3.45
CA LEU A 58 -3.46 5.59 2.71
C LEU A 58 -3.79 6.84 1.88
N LEU A 59 -3.56 8.03 2.43
CA LEU A 59 -3.74 9.30 1.71
C LEU A 59 -2.77 9.42 0.53
N LEU A 60 -1.52 8.99 0.71
CA LEU A 60 -0.54 8.91 -0.39
C LEU A 60 -0.99 7.93 -1.47
N SER A 61 -1.46 6.74 -1.08
CA SER A 61 -2.01 5.75 -2.01
C SER A 61 -3.21 6.30 -2.78
N ALA A 62 -4.12 7.00 -2.10
CA ALA A 62 -5.27 7.64 -2.72
C ALA A 62 -4.85 8.74 -3.72
N ALA A 63 -3.85 9.55 -3.39
CA ALA A 63 -3.34 10.60 -4.27
C ALA A 63 -2.73 9.99 -5.55
N VAL A 64 -1.89 8.95 -5.41
CA VAL A 64 -1.24 8.26 -6.55
C VAL A 64 -2.28 7.53 -7.38
N GLY A 65 -3.20 6.77 -6.76
CA GLY A 65 -4.26 6.07 -7.47
C GLY A 65 -5.20 7.01 -8.21
N TYR A 66 -5.56 8.14 -7.62
CA TYR A 66 -6.37 9.17 -8.28
C TYR A 66 -5.63 9.84 -9.44
N ALA A 67 -4.33 10.15 -9.26
CA ALA A 67 -3.49 10.70 -10.33
C ALA A 67 -3.40 9.74 -11.51
N GLU A 68 -3.18 8.44 -11.24
CA GLU A 68 -3.14 7.42 -12.28
C GLU A 68 -4.49 7.28 -13.00
N ALA A 69 -5.60 7.21 -12.25
CA ALA A 69 -6.94 7.10 -12.84
C ALA A 69 -7.29 8.31 -13.70
N ARG A 70 -6.78 9.49 -13.37
CA ARG A 70 -7.12 10.76 -14.07
C ARG A 70 -6.19 11.06 -15.22
N PHE A 71 -4.89 10.78 -15.08
CA PHE A 71 -3.85 11.20 -16.03
C PHE A 71 -3.20 10.04 -16.78
N GLN A 72 -3.48 8.79 -16.38
CA GLN A 72 -2.92 7.58 -17.01
C GLN A 72 -1.41 7.65 -17.18
N LEU A 73 -0.69 8.06 -16.10
CA LEU A 73 0.74 8.33 -16.11
C LEU A 73 1.57 7.12 -16.56
N PHE A 74 1.10 5.91 -16.27
CA PHE A 74 1.73 4.65 -16.65
C PHE A 74 1.08 3.97 -17.86
N GLY A 75 0.01 4.56 -18.41
CA GLY A 75 -0.67 4.06 -19.61
C GLY A 75 -1.05 2.57 -19.52
N ALA A 76 -0.61 1.76 -20.48
CA ALA A 76 -0.88 0.31 -20.50
C ALA A 76 -0.26 -0.45 -19.31
N GLY A 77 0.71 0.13 -18.63
CA GLY A 77 1.35 -0.42 -17.43
C GLY A 77 0.79 0.15 -16.13
N TRP A 78 -0.50 0.46 -16.08
CA TRP A 78 -1.14 1.11 -14.93
C TRP A 78 -0.91 0.39 -13.59
N SER A 79 -0.71 -0.93 -13.58
CA SER A 79 -0.40 -1.69 -12.37
C SER A 79 0.94 -1.28 -11.72
N ARG A 80 1.85 -0.67 -12.48
CA ARG A 80 3.17 -0.26 -11.99
C ARG A 80 3.10 0.74 -10.84
N HIS A 81 2.04 1.56 -10.75
CA HIS A 81 1.86 2.46 -9.61
C HIS A 81 1.77 1.71 -8.28
N LEU A 82 1.21 0.48 -8.27
CA LEU A 82 1.16 -0.37 -7.07
C LEU A 82 2.55 -0.83 -6.64
N LEU A 83 3.44 -1.12 -7.59
CA LEU A 83 4.84 -1.46 -7.29
C LEU A 83 5.59 -0.28 -6.67
N TRP A 84 5.40 0.92 -7.21
CA TRP A 84 5.97 2.14 -6.63
C TRP A 84 5.42 2.41 -5.22
N LEU A 85 4.12 2.23 -5.02
CA LEU A 85 3.51 2.37 -3.69
C LEU A 85 4.07 1.31 -2.72
N ALA A 86 4.23 0.06 -3.16
CA ALA A 86 4.83 -0.98 -2.34
C ALA A 86 6.24 -0.60 -1.89
N ALA A 87 7.08 -0.10 -2.81
CA ALA A 87 8.44 0.33 -2.49
C ALA A 87 8.46 1.52 -1.52
N LEU A 88 7.63 2.55 -1.77
CA LEU A 88 7.54 3.73 -0.89
C LEU A 88 7.03 3.38 0.50
N HIS A 89 5.99 2.54 0.59
CA HIS A 89 5.46 2.11 1.88
C HIS A 89 6.43 1.18 2.61
N ALA A 90 7.16 0.30 1.91
CA ALA A 90 8.21 -0.51 2.51
C ALA A 90 9.30 0.39 3.11
N LEU A 91 9.78 1.37 2.33
CA LEU A 91 10.76 2.33 2.83
C LEU A 91 10.26 3.07 4.08
N ALA A 92 9.02 3.57 4.05
CA ALA A 92 8.40 4.23 5.20
C ALA A 92 8.24 3.29 6.40
N ALA A 93 7.84 2.03 6.17
CA ALA A 93 7.70 1.02 7.21
C ALA A 93 9.03 0.74 7.91
N TYR A 94 10.11 0.59 7.13
CA TYR A 94 11.45 0.33 7.69
C TYR A 94 12.07 1.55 8.37
N THR A 95 11.84 2.76 7.85
CA THR A 95 12.39 3.99 8.46
C THR A 95 11.65 4.39 9.73
N LEU A 96 10.34 4.18 9.76
CA LEU A 96 9.46 4.58 10.87
C LEU A 96 9.01 3.40 11.75
N ASP A 97 9.57 2.21 11.48
CA ASP A 97 9.33 0.99 12.26
C ASP A 97 7.85 0.61 12.40
N SER A 98 7.05 0.67 11.33
CA SER A 98 5.62 0.43 11.38
C SER A 98 5.20 -0.87 10.72
N ARG A 99 4.63 -1.80 11.51
CA ARG A 99 4.05 -3.06 11.00
C ARG A 99 2.82 -2.80 10.13
N LEU A 100 2.01 -1.79 10.46
CA LEU A 100 0.80 -1.46 9.71
C LEU A 100 1.15 -0.95 8.30
N VAL A 101 2.15 -0.10 8.19
CA VAL A 101 2.61 0.39 6.88
C VAL A 101 3.33 -0.71 6.09
N LEU A 102 4.04 -1.63 6.77
CA LEU A 102 4.60 -2.81 6.11
C LEU A 102 3.50 -3.70 5.52
N SER A 103 2.44 -3.97 6.27
CA SER A 103 1.29 -4.74 5.78
C SER A 103 0.68 -4.08 4.53
N LEU A 104 0.57 -2.75 4.51
CA LEU A 104 0.09 -2.00 3.34
C LEU A 104 1.05 -2.14 2.15
N ALA A 105 2.38 -2.11 2.38
CA ALA A 105 3.38 -2.33 1.34
C ALA A 105 3.25 -3.73 0.71
N LEU A 106 3.11 -4.78 1.54
CA LEU A 106 2.94 -6.14 1.07
C LEU A 106 1.62 -6.32 0.32
N THR A 107 0.54 -5.67 0.79
CA THR A 107 -0.76 -5.66 0.10
C THR A 107 -0.65 -4.99 -1.27
N ALA A 108 0.05 -3.86 -1.38
CA ALA A 108 0.27 -3.17 -2.65
C ALA A 108 1.11 -4.03 -3.62
N PHE A 109 2.13 -4.72 -3.11
CA PHE A 109 2.94 -5.66 -3.88
C PHE A 109 2.14 -6.86 -4.38
N ALA A 110 1.33 -7.47 -3.51
CA ALA A 110 0.43 -8.55 -3.87
C ALA A 110 -0.62 -8.08 -4.90
N GLY A 111 -1.16 -6.87 -4.72
CA GLY A 111 -2.06 -6.24 -5.67
C GLY A 111 -1.42 -6.06 -7.05
N TRP A 112 -0.16 -5.63 -7.11
CA TRP A 112 0.57 -5.53 -8.38
C TRP A 112 0.68 -6.88 -9.07
N LEU A 113 1.10 -7.94 -8.37
CA LEU A 113 1.18 -9.29 -8.93
C LEU A 113 -0.19 -9.84 -9.36
N GLY A 114 -1.25 -9.56 -8.59
CA GLY A 114 -2.61 -10.02 -8.86
C GLY A 114 -3.28 -9.27 -10.01
N VAL A 115 -3.11 -7.95 -10.08
CA VAL A 115 -3.74 -7.10 -11.10
C VAL A 115 -3.11 -7.30 -12.48
N GLU A 116 -1.84 -7.63 -12.56
CA GLU A 116 -1.21 -8.06 -13.81
C GLU A 116 -1.87 -9.33 -14.39
N ALA A 117 -2.57 -10.12 -13.57
CA ALA A 117 -3.47 -11.17 -14.02
C ALA A 117 -4.75 -10.54 -14.56
N ARG A 118 -4.69 -9.93 -15.72
CA ARG A 118 -5.78 -9.25 -16.43
C ARG A 118 -7.16 -9.80 -16.06
N LEU A 119 -7.99 -8.96 -15.42
CA LEU A 119 -9.41 -9.25 -15.22
C LEU A 119 -10.14 -9.64 -16.52
N GLY A 120 -9.57 -9.29 -17.69
CA GLY A 120 -10.06 -9.71 -19.00
C GLY A 120 -10.07 -11.23 -19.25
N ASN A 121 -9.27 -12.01 -18.51
CA ASN A 121 -9.28 -13.47 -18.61
C ASN A 121 -10.34 -14.15 -17.74
N LEU A 122 -11.16 -13.41 -17.02
CA LEU A 122 -12.32 -13.96 -16.28
C LEU A 122 -13.34 -14.65 -17.18
N TRP A 123 -13.32 -14.35 -18.49
CA TRP A 123 -14.16 -15.01 -19.50
C TRP A 123 -13.59 -16.35 -20.00
N ALA A 124 -12.37 -16.74 -19.55
CA ALA A 124 -11.75 -18.05 -19.81
C ALA A 124 -11.40 -18.72 -18.47
N PRO A 125 -12.39 -19.26 -17.72
CA PRO A 125 -12.25 -19.60 -16.29
C PRO A 125 -11.14 -20.62 -16.00
N GLY A 126 -10.87 -21.57 -16.88
CA GLY A 126 -9.84 -22.59 -16.63
C GLY A 126 -8.40 -22.05 -16.66
N GLN A 127 -8.09 -21.18 -17.61
CA GLN A 127 -6.75 -20.58 -17.73
C GLN A 127 -6.50 -19.46 -16.73
N ALA A 128 -7.57 -18.72 -16.37
CA ALA A 128 -7.49 -17.65 -15.38
C ALA A 128 -7.17 -18.19 -13.98
N LEU A 129 -7.79 -19.29 -13.58
CA LEU A 129 -7.55 -19.93 -12.27
C LEU A 129 -6.11 -20.45 -12.14
N LEU A 130 -5.58 -21.11 -13.18
CA LEU A 130 -4.19 -21.59 -13.18
C LEU A 130 -3.19 -20.43 -13.13
N GLY A 131 -3.44 -19.36 -13.87
CA GLY A 131 -2.61 -18.16 -13.87
C GLY A 131 -2.63 -17.42 -12.52
N LEU A 132 -3.78 -17.35 -11.86
CA LEU A 132 -3.92 -16.72 -10.54
C LEU A 132 -3.23 -17.54 -9.45
N GLY A 133 -3.40 -18.89 -9.49
CA GLY A 133 -2.75 -19.78 -8.51
C GLY A 133 -1.23 -19.70 -8.57
N TRP A 134 -0.63 -19.72 -9.77
CA TRP A 134 0.82 -19.58 -9.92
C TRP A 134 1.36 -18.25 -9.39
N ARG A 135 0.64 -17.15 -9.59
CA ARG A 135 1.03 -15.84 -9.09
C ARG A 135 0.88 -15.72 -7.57
N ALA A 136 -0.16 -16.34 -7.01
CA ALA A 136 -0.31 -16.43 -5.56
C ALA A 136 0.87 -17.20 -4.94
N LEU A 137 1.25 -18.34 -5.53
CA LEU A 137 2.43 -19.09 -5.10
C LEU A 137 3.72 -18.29 -5.25
N ALA A 138 3.90 -17.56 -6.34
CA ALA A 138 5.06 -16.68 -6.53
C ALA A 138 5.10 -15.55 -5.49
N CYS A 139 3.95 -14.99 -5.14
CA CYS A 139 3.82 -13.98 -4.09
C CYS A 139 4.16 -14.58 -2.71
N ALA A 140 3.62 -15.76 -2.40
CA ALA A 140 3.94 -16.49 -1.16
C ALA A 140 5.44 -16.78 -1.07
N ALA A 141 6.04 -17.30 -2.14
CA ALA A 141 7.48 -17.56 -2.22
C ALA A 141 8.32 -16.29 -2.02
N ALA A 142 7.92 -15.16 -2.62
CA ALA A 142 8.58 -13.87 -2.43
C ALA A 142 8.51 -13.42 -0.96
N PHE A 143 7.38 -13.58 -0.29
CA PHE A 143 7.23 -13.23 1.12
C PHE A 143 8.03 -14.15 2.04
N VAL A 144 8.05 -15.46 1.77
CA VAL A 144 8.92 -16.41 2.49
C VAL A 144 10.39 -16.03 2.32
N ALA A 145 10.83 -15.75 1.10
CA ALA A 145 12.20 -15.36 0.81
C ALA A 145 12.57 -14.03 1.51
N ALA A 146 11.68 -13.03 1.47
CA ALA A 146 11.86 -11.77 2.18
C ALA A 146 11.93 -11.98 3.70
N GLY A 147 11.07 -12.81 4.28
CA GLY A 147 11.09 -13.18 5.69
C GLY A 147 12.38 -13.91 6.07
N ALA A 148 12.84 -14.88 5.25
CA ALA A 148 14.09 -15.60 5.46
C ALA A 148 15.31 -14.66 5.44
N LEU A 149 15.36 -13.75 4.46
CA LEU A 149 16.42 -12.73 4.38
C LEU A 149 16.37 -11.81 5.60
N HIS A 150 15.17 -11.41 6.03
CA HIS A 150 14.99 -10.57 7.21
C HIS A 150 15.47 -11.26 8.50
N ARG A 151 15.23 -12.59 8.64
CA ARG A 151 15.76 -13.40 9.74
C ARG A 151 17.30 -13.42 9.76
N GLN A 152 17.94 -13.54 8.61
CA GLN A 152 19.40 -13.54 8.51
C GLN A 152 20.02 -12.18 8.90
N LEU A 153 19.37 -11.09 8.51
CA LEU A 153 19.82 -9.73 8.83
C LEU A 153 19.59 -9.35 10.31
N ARG A 154 18.95 -10.21 11.12
CA ARG A 154 18.62 -9.99 12.54
C ARG A 154 17.97 -8.63 12.84
N SER A 155 17.40 -8.01 11.82
CA SER A 155 16.77 -6.71 11.92
C SER A 155 15.29 -6.87 12.26
N ARG A 156 14.80 -6.18 13.31
CA ARG A 156 13.38 -6.00 13.64
C ARG A 156 12.54 -7.28 13.60
N ARG A 157 12.71 -8.13 14.63
CA ARG A 157 12.01 -9.44 14.77
C ARG A 157 10.49 -9.32 14.58
N ASP A 158 9.94 -8.19 14.95
CA ASP A 158 8.51 -7.89 14.88
C ASP A 158 7.93 -7.87 13.45
N PHE A 159 8.76 -7.67 12.43
CA PHE A 159 8.33 -7.72 11.03
C PHE A 159 8.19 -9.13 10.49
N LEU A 160 8.82 -10.13 11.15
CA LEU A 160 8.73 -11.53 10.73
C LEU A 160 7.29 -12.03 10.76
N ASP A 161 6.56 -11.69 11.81
CA ASP A 161 5.16 -12.09 11.96
C ASP A 161 4.29 -11.58 10.81
N VAL A 162 4.60 -10.39 10.28
CA VAL A 162 3.88 -9.81 9.14
C VAL A 162 4.18 -10.61 7.87
N PHE A 163 5.44 -10.94 7.60
CA PHE A 163 5.82 -11.74 6.42
C PHE A 163 5.24 -13.15 6.49
N ASP A 164 5.33 -13.81 7.66
CA ASP A 164 4.82 -15.17 7.86
C ASP A 164 3.28 -15.20 7.69
N HIS A 165 2.57 -14.20 8.21
CA HIS A 165 1.12 -14.07 8.03
C HIS A 165 0.73 -13.88 6.55
N PHE A 166 1.40 -13.01 5.83
CA PHE A 166 1.12 -12.81 4.40
C PHE A 166 1.47 -14.04 3.58
N ALA A 167 2.62 -14.68 3.85
CA ALA A 167 3.02 -15.91 3.15
C ALA A 167 1.98 -17.02 3.33
N ALA A 168 1.49 -17.23 4.56
CA ALA A 168 0.47 -18.23 4.85
C ALA A 168 -0.85 -17.94 4.11
N ASN A 169 -1.31 -16.69 4.08
CA ASN A 169 -2.55 -16.31 3.41
C ASN A 169 -2.50 -16.46 1.88
N PHE A 170 -1.33 -16.36 1.27
CA PHE A 170 -1.18 -16.54 -0.18
C PHE A 170 -0.84 -17.98 -0.59
N ALA A 171 -0.50 -18.86 0.37
CA ALA A 171 -0.22 -20.26 0.13
C ALA A 171 -1.48 -21.15 0.20
N CYS A 172 -2.56 -20.67 0.83
CA CYS A 172 -3.86 -21.36 0.94
C CYS A 172 -4.81 -20.97 -0.18
#